data_5b9b45fd4382ff85fa55edfa57ca83e3
#
_entry.id   5b9b45fd4382ff85fa55edfa57ca83e3
#
_cell.length_a   1.000
_cell.length_b   1.000
_cell.length_c   1.000
_cell.angle_alpha   90.00
_cell.angle_beta   90.00
_cell.angle_gamma   90.00
#
_symmetry.space_group_name_H-M   'P 1'
#
loop_
_entity.id
_entity.type
_entity.pdbx_description
1 polymer ?
#
loop_
_entity_poly.entity_id
_entity_poly.type
_entity_poly.pdbx_seq_one_letter_code
_entity_poly.pdbx_strand_id
1 'polypeptide(L)'
;MGNINLDFSVIWDWMPTFLEGAMVTIVLSLSTVIIGSLIGLVVVLMKMSNFKPLNIIANLYTNIVRGTPMLLQLYVWLYGLPMLGISFSGLSFLGGTYGSREFITAIVALAINSGAYVSEVLRGGLESVDKGQTEAGRALGLSKRETMFSIIIPQAIRTVLPGLGNEFITMIKESSIVSTVGVFDVMYTNNIVKASTFRVFEPLIVIGIIYFVLTFSLSALMKYLERRLNTYA
;
A
#
# COMPACT_ATOMS: atom_id res chain seq x y z
N MET A 1 26.49 -31.49 -12.41
CA MET A 1 25.61 -30.33 -12.54
C MET A 1 24.41 -30.77 -13.37
N GLY A 2 23.22 -30.90 -12.79
CA GLY A 2 22.02 -31.27 -13.55
C GLY A 2 21.70 -30.15 -14.55
N ASN A 3 21.47 -30.50 -15.80
CA ASN A 3 20.98 -29.57 -16.80
C ASN A 3 19.59 -29.07 -16.37
N ILE A 4 19.49 -27.80 -15.94
CA ILE A 4 18.22 -27.16 -15.67
C ILE A 4 17.55 -26.97 -17.04
N ASN A 5 16.61 -27.84 -17.38
CA ASN A 5 15.84 -27.74 -18.60
C ASN A 5 14.57 -26.95 -18.31
N LEU A 6 14.61 -25.62 -18.52
CA LEU A 6 13.45 -24.74 -18.38
C LEU A 6 12.53 -24.93 -19.59
N ASP A 7 11.28 -25.24 -19.34
CA ASP A 7 10.26 -25.40 -20.36
C ASP A 7 9.12 -24.40 -20.14
N PHE A 8 9.12 -23.35 -20.93
CA PHE A 8 8.10 -22.28 -20.88
C PHE A 8 6.88 -22.57 -21.78
N SER A 9 6.89 -23.66 -22.56
CA SER A 9 5.76 -23.98 -23.45
C SER A 9 4.47 -24.17 -22.66
N VAL A 10 4.58 -24.82 -21.49
CA VAL A 10 3.45 -25.10 -20.59
C VAL A 10 2.90 -23.82 -19.93
N ILE A 11 3.71 -22.76 -19.85
CA ILE A 11 3.32 -21.54 -19.15
C ILE A 11 2.28 -20.71 -19.92
N TRP A 12 2.28 -20.80 -21.24
CA TRP A 12 1.36 -20.02 -22.10
C TRP A 12 -0.11 -20.35 -21.81
N ASP A 13 -0.43 -21.59 -21.50
CA ASP A 13 -1.78 -22.03 -21.18
C ASP A 13 -2.28 -21.40 -19.85
N TRP A 14 -1.36 -20.98 -18.99
CA TRP A 14 -1.64 -20.37 -17.69
C TRP A 14 -1.60 -18.84 -17.69
N MET A 15 -1.31 -18.23 -18.84
CA MET A 15 -1.24 -16.76 -18.94
C MET A 15 -2.52 -16.05 -18.44
N PRO A 16 -3.73 -16.52 -18.78
CA PRO A 16 -4.96 -15.94 -18.22
C PRO A 16 -4.98 -15.92 -16.67
N THR A 17 -4.53 -17.01 -16.03
CA THR A 17 -4.46 -17.14 -14.58
C THR A 17 -3.49 -16.13 -13.97
N PHE A 18 -2.31 -15.92 -14.57
CA PHE A 18 -1.36 -14.89 -14.13
C PHE A 18 -1.92 -13.48 -14.27
N LEU A 19 -2.61 -13.19 -15.36
CA LEU A 19 -3.23 -11.87 -15.59
C LEU A 19 -4.37 -11.61 -14.61
N GLU A 20 -5.19 -12.62 -14.30
CA GLU A 20 -6.22 -12.53 -13.27
C GLU A 20 -5.61 -12.25 -11.90
N GLY A 21 -4.56 -13.00 -11.51
CA GLY A 21 -3.82 -12.75 -10.27
C GLY A 21 -3.20 -11.35 -10.22
N ALA A 22 -2.67 -10.86 -11.34
CA ALA A 22 -2.15 -9.50 -11.45
C ALA A 22 -3.23 -8.44 -11.24
N MET A 23 -4.44 -8.66 -11.77
CA MET A 23 -5.58 -7.77 -11.55
C MET A 23 -5.98 -7.74 -10.08
N VAL A 24 -6.03 -8.90 -9.42
CA VAL A 24 -6.31 -8.98 -7.97
C VAL A 24 -5.25 -8.23 -7.17
N THR A 25 -3.97 -8.38 -7.51
CA THR A 25 -2.86 -7.63 -6.88
C THR A 25 -3.05 -6.11 -7.02
N ILE A 26 -3.43 -5.63 -8.21
CA ILE A 26 -3.67 -4.19 -8.45
C ILE A 26 -4.86 -3.68 -7.61
N VAL A 27 -5.98 -4.40 -7.64
CA VAL A 27 -7.19 -4.03 -6.89
C VAL A 27 -6.93 -4.02 -5.39
N LEU A 28 -6.25 -5.05 -4.88
CA LEU A 28 -5.87 -5.16 -3.47
C LEU A 28 -4.98 -3.96 -3.06
N SER A 29 -3.90 -3.72 -3.80
CA SER A 29 -2.94 -2.66 -3.50
C SER A 29 -3.57 -1.27 -3.60
N LEU A 30 -4.40 -1.02 -4.61
CA LEU A 30 -5.10 0.26 -4.79
C LEU A 30 -6.08 0.51 -3.64
N SER A 31 -6.91 -0.49 -3.31
CA SER A 31 -7.85 -0.42 -2.19
C SER A 31 -7.12 -0.15 -0.87
N THR A 32 -6.02 -0.85 -0.65
CA THR A 32 -5.15 -0.69 0.52
C THR A 32 -4.64 0.74 0.65
N VAL A 33 -4.07 1.30 -0.43
CA VAL A 33 -3.47 2.65 -0.37
C VAL A 33 -4.55 3.73 -0.23
N ILE A 34 -5.70 3.58 -0.87
CA ILE A 34 -6.81 4.53 -0.70
C ILE A 34 -7.27 4.55 0.76
N ILE A 35 -7.59 3.39 1.33
CA ILE A 35 -8.06 3.29 2.73
C ILE A 35 -6.93 3.69 3.68
N GLY A 36 -5.70 3.23 3.43
CA GLY A 36 -4.51 3.61 4.20
C GLY A 36 -4.25 5.10 4.18
N SER A 37 -4.48 5.79 3.05
CA SER A 37 -4.36 7.25 2.96
C SER A 37 -5.39 7.97 3.83
N LEU A 38 -6.61 7.47 3.91
CA LEU A 38 -7.64 8.02 4.81
C LEU A 38 -7.25 7.81 6.28
N ILE A 39 -6.78 6.61 6.63
CA ILE A 39 -6.27 6.33 7.97
C ILE A 39 -5.07 7.22 8.29
N GLY A 40 -4.09 7.32 7.38
CA GLY A 40 -2.90 8.15 7.54
C GLY A 40 -3.22 9.63 7.74
N LEU A 41 -4.23 10.14 7.02
CA LEU A 41 -4.72 11.51 7.21
C LEU A 41 -5.27 11.72 8.63
N VAL A 42 -6.10 10.80 9.12
CA VAL A 42 -6.61 10.88 10.51
C VAL A 42 -5.46 10.83 11.50
N VAL A 43 -4.50 9.93 11.32
CA VAL A 43 -3.35 9.76 12.21
C VAL A 43 -2.46 11.00 12.24
N VAL A 44 -2.17 11.62 11.08
CA VAL A 44 -1.35 12.84 11.06
C VAL A 44 -2.07 14.01 11.74
N LEU A 45 -3.39 14.14 11.57
CA LEU A 45 -4.18 15.15 12.29
C LEU A 45 -4.15 14.92 13.81
N MET A 46 -4.20 13.68 14.27
CA MET A 46 -4.03 13.34 15.68
C MET A 46 -2.63 13.71 16.20
N LYS A 47 -1.58 13.46 15.40
CA LYS A 47 -0.19 13.82 15.73
C LYS A 47 0.01 15.33 15.82
N MET A 48 -0.68 16.10 15.00
CA MET A 48 -0.61 17.57 15.00
C MET A 48 -1.52 18.21 16.07
N SER A 49 -2.34 17.44 16.75
CA SER A 49 -3.25 17.94 17.80
C SER A 49 -2.49 18.41 19.04
N ASN A 50 -2.92 19.52 19.61
CA ASN A 50 -2.43 19.99 20.93
C ASN A 50 -2.92 19.11 22.09
N PHE A 51 -3.90 18.22 21.87
CA PHE A 51 -4.42 17.32 22.86
C PHE A 51 -3.50 16.10 23.00
N LYS A 52 -2.67 16.12 24.04
CA LYS A 52 -1.62 15.11 24.30
C LYS A 52 -2.07 13.64 24.16
N PRO A 53 -3.25 13.21 24.67
CA PRO A 53 -3.68 11.82 24.52
C PRO A 53 -3.82 11.38 23.06
N LEU A 54 -4.35 12.21 22.16
CA LEU A 54 -4.44 11.90 20.73
C LEU A 54 -3.05 11.73 20.11
N ASN A 55 -2.12 12.62 20.44
CA ASN A 55 -0.75 12.54 19.95
C ASN A 55 -0.06 11.25 20.43
N ILE A 56 -0.24 10.87 21.71
CA ILE A 56 0.33 9.64 22.27
C ILE A 56 -0.23 8.40 21.55
N ILE A 57 -1.55 8.33 21.37
CA ILE A 57 -2.20 7.21 20.67
C ILE A 57 -1.70 7.09 19.23
N ALA A 58 -1.62 8.20 18.49
CA ALA A 58 -1.15 8.22 17.11
C ALA A 58 0.31 7.77 16.99
N ASN A 59 1.18 8.20 17.91
CA ASN A 59 2.59 7.78 17.92
C ASN A 59 2.73 6.30 18.32
N LEU A 60 1.96 5.83 19.31
CA LEU A 60 1.96 4.44 19.72
C LEU A 60 1.53 3.53 18.55
N TYR A 61 0.43 3.89 17.86
CA TYR A 61 -0.03 3.19 16.67
C TYR A 61 1.08 3.10 15.61
N THR A 62 1.66 4.22 15.21
CA THR A 62 2.69 4.23 14.17
C THR A 62 3.93 3.46 14.57
N ASN A 63 4.36 3.54 15.84
CA ASN A 63 5.52 2.82 16.33
C ASN A 63 5.31 1.31 16.36
N ILE A 64 4.14 0.84 16.82
CA ILE A 64 3.80 -0.58 16.85
C ILE A 64 3.68 -1.14 15.43
N VAL A 65 2.91 -0.48 14.58
CA VAL A 65 2.64 -0.97 13.22
C VAL A 65 3.91 -0.99 12.37
N ARG A 66 4.72 0.06 12.41
CA ARG A 66 5.98 0.12 11.66
C ARG A 66 7.11 -0.69 12.31
N GLY A 67 6.99 -1.03 13.59
CA GLY A 67 7.96 -1.82 14.33
C GLY A 67 7.71 -3.34 14.30
N THR A 68 6.63 -3.79 13.66
CA THR A 68 6.26 -5.21 13.59
C THR A 68 6.16 -5.71 12.15
N PRO A 69 6.51 -6.99 11.88
CA PRO A 69 6.43 -7.54 10.52
C PRO A 69 4.99 -7.57 9.98
N MET A 70 4.83 -7.21 8.70
CA MET A 70 3.52 -7.21 8.03
C MET A 70 2.86 -8.61 8.05
N LEU A 71 3.63 -9.69 7.88
CA LEU A 71 3.11 -11.06 7.93
C LEU A 71 2.50 -11.38 9.31
N LEU A 72 3.15 -10.94 10.39
CA LEU A 72 2.62 -11.10 11.74
C LEU A 72 1.28 -10.35 11.88
N GLN A 73 1.20 -9.12 11.40
CA GLN A 73 -0.02 -8.33 11.45
C GLN A 73 -1.15 -9.02 10.68
N LEU A 74 -0.88 -9.50 9.46
CA LEU A 74 -1.86 -10.24 8.66
C LEU A 74 -2.40 -11.48 9.40
N TYR A 75 -1.53 -12.25 10.05
CA TYR A 75 -1.95 -13.43 10.83
C TYR A 75 -2.76 -13.04 12.07
N VAL A 76 -2.42 -11.96 12.75
CA VAL A 76 -3.21 -11.44 13.88
C VAL A 76 -4.62 -11.07 13.41
N TRP A 77 -4.75 -10.37 12.27
CA TRP A 77 -6.05 -10.00 11.72
C TRP A 77 -6.88 -11.20 11.27
N LEU A 78 -6.27 -12.19 10.63
CA LEU A 78 -6.99 -13.32 10.04
C LEU A 78 -7.28 -14.44 11.05
N TYR A 79 -6.37 -14.70 11.96
CA TYR A 79 -6.46 -15.83 12.91
C TYR A 79 -6.59 -15.37 14.37
N GLY A 80 -5.88 -14.33 14.77
CA GLY A 80 -5.86 -13.87 16.16
C GLY A 80 -7.16 -13.21 16.58
N LEU A 81 -7.65 -12.22 15.83
CA LEU A 81 -8.87 -11.50 16.18
C LEU A 81 -10.14 -12.37 16.17
N PRO A 82 -10.33 -13.32 15.25
CA PRO A 82 -11.46 -14.25 15.33
C PRO A 82 -11.52 -15.05 16.62
N MET A 83 -10.39 -15.37 17.25
CA MET A 83 -10.36 -16.03 18.57
C MET A 83 -10.96 -15.15 19.68
N LEU A 84 -10.97 -13.82 19.46
CA LEU A 84 -11.60 -12.84 20.35
C LEU A 84 -13.04 -12.48 19.94
N GLY A 85 -13.61 -13.20 18.99
CA GLY A 85 -14.96 -12.95 18.44
C GLY A 85 -15.02 -11.80 17.43
N ILE A 86 -13.88 -11.26 17.01
CA ILE A 86 -13.79 -10.17 16.03
C ILE A 86 -13.40 -10.75 14.68
N SER A 87 -14.32 -10.82 13.73
CA SER A 87 -14.04 -11.33 12.38
C SER A 87 -14.71 -10.46 11.32
N PHE A 88 -14.04 -10.34 10.17
CA PHE A 88 -14.65 -9.73 8.99
C PHE A 88 -15.43 -10.79 8.22
N SER A 89 -16.64 -10.43 7.80
CA SER A 89 -17.41 -11.25 6.87
C SER A 89 -16.93 -11.00 5.45
N GLY A 90 -16.99 -12.00 4.61
CA GLY A 90 -16.85 -11.79 3.17
C GLY A 90 -18.00 -10.97 2.63
N LEU A 91 -17.76 -10.30 1.50
CA LEU A 91 -18.77 -9.52 0.78
C LEU A 91 -19.27 -10.35 -0.41
N SER A 92 -20.17 -11.31 -0.13
CA SER A 92 -20.64 -12.31 -1.11
C SER A 92 -21.16 -11.71 -2.43
N PHE A 93 -21.64 -10.48 -2.41
CA PHE A 93 -22.10 -9.77 -3.60
C PHE A 93 -20.97 -9.42 -4.59
N LEU A 94 -19.70 -9.38 -4.14
CA LEU A 94 -18.55 -9.15 -5.01
C LEU A 94 -18.11 -10.43 -5.75
N GLY A 95 -18.50 -11.61 -5.24
CA GLY A 95 -18.16 -12.91 -5.82
C GLY A 95 -16.67 -13.25 -5.78
N GLY A 96 -16.34 -14.53 -6.06
CA GLY A 96 -14.96 -15.01 -6.20
C GLY A 96 -14.00 -14.55 -5.12
N THR A 97 -12.77 -14.25 -5.51
CA THR A 97 -11.70 -13.77 -4.62
C THR A 97 -12.07 -12.47 -3.93
N TYR A 98 -12.67 -11.52 -4.66
CA TYR A 98 -12.99 -10.19 -4.15
C TYR A 98 -14.02 -10.19 -3.02
N GLY A 99 -14.90 -11.19 -3.01
CA GLY A 99 -15.90 -11.38 -1.96
C GLY A 99 -15.43 -12.26 -0.80
N SER A 100 -14.24 -12.84 -0.87
CA SER A 100 -13.74 -13.75 0.18
C SER A 100 -13.43 -13.00 1.47
N ARG A 101 -13.59 -13.70 2.60
CA ARG A 101 -13.22 -13.18 3.92
C ARG A 101 -11.75 -12.84 3.99
N GLU A 102 -10.91 -13.69 3.41
CA GLU A 102 -9.45 -13.56 3.40
C GLU A 102 -9.04 -12.27 2.67
N PHE A 103 -9.65 -11.99 1.52
CA PHE A 103 -9.39 -10.77 0.74
C PHE A 103 -9.77 -9.50 1.50
N ILE A 104 -10.96 -9.47 2.10
CA ILE A 104 -11.42 -8.32 2.88
C ILE A 104 -10.53 -8.10 4.11
N THR A 105 -10.19 -9.20 4.82
CA THR A 105 -9.29 -9.12 5.98
C THR A 105 -7.90 -8.64 5.57
N ALA A 106 -7.40 -9.09 4.42
CA ALA A 106 -6.12 -8.64 3.88
C ALA A 106 -6.14 -7.13 3.57
N ILE A 107 -7.20 -6.61 2.93
CA ILE A 107 -7.34 -5.16 2.70
C ILE A 107 -7.27 -4.40 4.02
N VAL A 108 -8.00 -4.83 5.04
CA VAL A 108 -8.01 -4.15 6.35
C VAL A 108 -6.63 -4.17 6.99
N ALA A 109 -5.99 -5.34 7.04
CA ALA A 109 -4.66 -5.50 7.64
C ALA A 109 -3.60 -4.62 6.93
N LEU A 110 -3.56 -4.70 5.60
CA LEU A 110 -2.64 -3.92 4.76
C LEU A 110 -2.94 -2.41 4.84
N ALA A 111 -4.22 -2.01 4.88
CA ALA A 111 -4.59 -0.61 4.96
C ALA A 111 -4.23 0.02 6.32
N ILE A 112 -4.36 -0.72 7.41
CA ILE A 112 -3.91 -0.28 8.74
C ILE A 112 -2.38 -0.14 8.74
N ASN A 113 -1.66 -1.08 8.11
CA ASN A 113 -0.21 -0.97 7.98
C ASN A 113 0.18 0.25 7.13
N SER A 114 -0.35 0.37 5.90
CA SER A 114 -0.09 1.48 4.99
C SER A 114 -0.46 2.83 5.62
N GLY A 115 -1.54 2.91 6.40
CA GLY A 115 -1.94 4.13 7.10
C GLY A 115 -0.88 4.68 8.06
N ALA A 116 -0.12 3.80 8.71
CA ALA A 116 1.00 4.21 9.54
C ALA A 116 2.14 4.83 8.72
N TYR A 117 2.49 4.24 7.57
CA TYR A 117 3.51 4.78 6.66
C TYR A 117 3.03 6.07 6.00
N VAL A 118 1.80 6.11 5.48
CA VAL A 118 1.21 7.31 4.89
C VAL A 118 1.17 8.47 5.89
N SER A 119 0.86 8.22 7.17
CA SER A 119 0.89 9.26 8.18
C SER A 119 2.25 9.95 8.31
N GLU A 120 3.34 9.19 8.16
CA GLU A 120 4.70 9.73 8.17
C GLU A 120 5.04 10.46 6.87
N VAL A 121 4.57 9.96 5.72
CA VAL A 121 4.69 10.66 4.43
C VAL A 121 4.01 12.03 4.49
N LEU A 122 2.78 12.08 5.01
CA LEU A 122 2.02 13.32 5.18
C LEU A 122 2.72 14.27 6.16
N ARG A 123 3.19 13.76 7.30
CA ARG A 123 3.92 14.56 8.30
C ARG A 123 5.21 15.11 7.70
N GLY A 124 6.02 14.27 7.05
CA GLY A 124 7.27 14.68 6.41
C GLY A 124 7.04 15.72 5.31
N GLY A 125 5.96 15.59 4.53
CA GLY A 125 5.59 16.59 3.53
C GLY A 125 5.21 17.93 4.12
N LEU A 126 4.48 17.96 5.24
CA LEU A 126 4.16 19.21 5.95
C LEU A 126 5.41 19.83 6.57
N GLU A 127 6.30 19.03 7.13
CA GLU A 127 7.56 19.50 7.75
C GLU A 127 8.61 19.93 6.73
N SER A 128 8.51 19.50 5.47
CA SER A 128 9.44 19.91 4.39
C SER A 128 9.25 21.35 3.94
N VAL A 129 8.11 21.97 4.26
CA VAL A 129 7.87 23.38 3.93
C VAL A 129 8.65 24.27 4.89
N ASP A 130 9.40 25.24 4.32
CA ASP A 130 10.21 26.15 5.10
C ASP A 130 9.38 26.93 6.14
N LYS A 131 9.88 27.01 7.37
CA LYS A 131 9.19 27.71 8.47
C LYS A 131 8.94 29.19 8.19
N GLY A 132 9.83 29.82 7.41
CA GLY A 132 9.69 31.19 6.94
C GLY A 132 8.41 31.44 6.15
N GLN A 133 7.85 30.39 5.48
CA GLN A 133 6.54 30.49 4.81
C GLN A 133 5.41 30.72 5.82
N THR A 134 5.48 30.07 6.96
CA THR A 134 4.50 30.27 8.05
C THR A 134 4.67 31.66 8.66
N GLU A 135 5.91 32.10 8.89
CA GLU A 135 6.23 33.42 9.46
C GLU A 135 5.80 34.55 8.52
N ALA A 136 6.11 34.42 7.22
CA ALA A 136 5.70 35.38 6.20
C ALA A 136 4.18 35.49 6.08
N GLY A 137 3.45 34.37 6.05
CA GLY A 137 1.99 34.37 6.03
C GLY A 137 1.40 35.09 7.25
N ARG A 138 1.98 34.86 8.43
CA ARG A 138 1.58 35.53 9.66
C ARG A 138 1.90 37.03 9.67
N ALA A 139 3.04 37.41 9.12
CA ALA A 139 3.43 38.82 8.97
C ALA A 139 2.50 39.59 8.03
N LEU A 140 1.95 38.93 7.01
CA LEU A 140 0.92 39.44 6.12
C LEU A 140 -0.50 39.50 6.74
N GLY A 141 -0.66 39.13 8.01
CA GLY A 141 -1.93 39.15 8.74
C GLY A 141 -2.82 37.92 8.51
N LEU A 142 -2.34 36.90 7.81
CA LEU A 142 -3.12 35.66 7.61
C LEU A 142 -3.30 34.92 8.95
N SER A 143 -4.49 34.38 9.15
CA SER A 143 -4.76 33.46 10.26
C SER A 143 -3.96 32.16 10.12
N LYS A 144 -3.80 31.38 11.18
CA LYS A 144 -3.16 30.06 11.12
C LYS A 144 -3.80 29.13 10.07
N ARG A 145 -5.13 29.20 9.96
CA ARG A 145 -5.89 28.38 9.01
C ARG A 145 -5.62 28.82 7.58
N GLU A 146 -5.67 30.11 7.29
CA GLU A 146 -5.38 30.64 5.96
C GLU A 146 -3.96 30.33 5.54
N THR A 147 -2.96 30.54 6.42
CA THR A 147 -1.57 30.17 6.16
C THR A 147 -1.43 28.68 5.84
N MET A 148 -2.11 27.79 6.61
CA MET A 148 -2.06 26.36 6.39
C MET A 148 -2.64 25.97 5.03
N PHE A 149 -3.86 26.42 4.70
CA PHE A 149 -4.55 25.99 3.49
C PHE A 149 -4.07 26.69 2.22
N SER A 150 -3.65 27.97 2.30
CA SER A 150 -3.27 28.75 1.13
C SER A 150 -1.77 28.71 0.82
N ILE A 151 -0.90 28.38 1.81
CA ILE A 151 0.55 28.42 1.64
C ILE A 151 1.18 27.06 1.89
N ILE A 152 0.92 26.44 3.06
CA ILE A 152 1.66 25.25 3.49
C ILE A 152 1.19 23.99 2.75
N ILE A 153 -0.12 23.68 2.76
CA ILE A 153 -0.66 22.48 2.11
C ILE A 153 -0.34 22.41 0.61
N PRO A 154 -0.52 23.49 -0.20
CA PRO A 154 -0.17 23.44 -1.63
C PRO A 154 1.31 23.13 -1.88
N GLN A 155 2.22 23.60 -1.02
CA GLN A 155 3.64 23.27 -1.10
C GLN A 155 3.92 21.84 -0.63
N ALA A 156 3.34 21.41 0.49
CA ALA A 156 3.49 20.06 1.05
C ALA A 156 3.02 18.97 0.08
N ILE A 157 1.94 19.20 -0.69
CA ILE A 157 1.41 18.24 -1.67
C ILE A 157 2.49 17.84 -2.69
N ARG A 158 3.40 18.73 -3.07
CA ARG A 158 4.48 18.43 -4.01
C ARG A 158 5.42 17.32 -3.49
N THR A 159 5.65 17.28 -2.18
CA THR A 159 6.45 16.23 -1.52
C THR A 159 5.60 15.01 -1.19
N VAL A 160 4.34 15.20 -0.81
CA VAL A 160 3.42 14.13 -0.40
C VAL A 160 3.05 13.22 -1.58
N LEU A 161 2.71 13.78 -2.75
CA LEU A 161 2.26 12.99 -3.90
C LEU A 161 3.29 11.94 -4.37
N PRO A 162 4.60 12.28 -4.54
CA PRO A 162 5.63 11.28 -4.79
C PRO A 162 5.69 10.20 -3.71
N GLY A 163 5.60 10.61 -2.44
CA GLY A 163 5.59 9.69 -1.30
C GLY A 163 4.44 8.68 -1.34
N LEU A 164 3.23 9.14 -1.64
CA LEU A 164 2.06 8.26 -1.82
C LEU A 164 2.21 7.33 -3.03
N GLY A 165 2.80 7.82 -4.12
CA GLY A 165 3.12 6.99 -5.28
C GLY A 165 4.12 5.89 -4.95
N ASN A 166 5.15 6.20 -4.19
CA ASN A 166 6.11 5.20 -3.69
C ASN A 166 5.45 4.19 -2.74
N GLU A 167 4.53 4.63 -1.88
CA GLU A 167 3.76 3.73 -1.03
C GLU A 167 2.92 2.74 -1.88
N PHE A 168 2.28 3.21 -2.94
CA PHE A 168 1.54 2.33 -3.85
C PHE A 168 2.44 1.29 -4.53
N ILE A 169 3.62 1.70 -5.02
CA ILE A 169 4.61 0.77 -5.60
C ILE A 169 5.06 -0.27 -4.56
N THR A 170 5.23 0.14 -3.32
CA THR A 170 5.59 -0.74 -2.21
C THR A 170 4.47 -1.72 -1.93
N MET A 171 3.22 -1.27 -1.85
CA MET A 171 2.06 -2.13 -1.60
C MET A 171 1.85 -3.19 -2.69
N ILE A 172 2.14 -2.89 -3.96
CA ILE A 172 2.09 -3.91 -5.03
C ILE A 172 3.04 -5.08 -4.70
N LYS A 173 4.24 -4.81 -4.19
CA LYS A 173 5.21 -5.86 -3.85
C LYS A 173 4.88 -6.55 -2.53
N GLU A 174 4.51 -5.80 -1.52
CA GLU A 174 4.20 -6.33 -0.20
C GLU A 174 2.88 -7.09 -0.17
N SER A 175 1.95 -6.79 -1.07
CA SER A 175 0.71 -7.56 -1.20
C SER A 175 0.94 -9.04 -1.51
N SER A 176 2.09 -9.41 -2.08
CA SER A 176 2.47 -10.82 -2.32
C SER A 176 2.37 -11.71 -1.07
N ILE A 177 2.44 -11.12 0.12
CA ILE A 177 2.32 -11.81 1.40
C ILE A 177 0.93 -12.46 1.59
N VAL A 178 -0.12 -11.92 0.95
CA VAL A 178 -1.49 -12.42 1.08
C VAL A 178 -1.69 -13.80 0.44
N SER A 179 -0.77 -14.20 -0.46
CA SER A 179 -0.72 -15.54 -1.02
C SER A 179 -0.56 -16.62 0.06
N THR A 180 0.09 -16.27 1.18
CA THR A 180 0.32 -17.19 2.32
C THR A 180 -0.97 -17.52 3.09
N VAL A 181 -1.99 -16.70 2.93
CA VAL A 181 -3.31 -16.87 3.58
C VAL A 181 -4.41 -17.25 2.57
N GLY A 182 -4.03 -17.65 1.36
CA GLY A 182 -4.95 -18.20 0.36
C GLY A 182 -5.67 -17.16 -0.49
N VAL A 183 -5.28 -15.89 -0.43
CA VAL A 183 -5.80 -14.87 -1.36
C VAL A 183 -5.20 -15.09 -2.74
N PHE A 184 -6.06 -15.18 -3.75
CA PHE A 184 -5.66 -15.37 -5.15
C PHE A 184 -5.11 -14.06 -5.72
N ASP A 185 -3.82 -13.81 -5.45
CA ASP A 185 -3.03 -12.74 -6.07
C ASP A 185 -2.06 -13.32 -7.12
N VAL A 186 -1.23 -12.47 -7.74
CA VAL A 186 -0.27 -12.95 -8.74
C VAL A 186 0.75 -13.92 -8.14
N MET A 187 1.15 -13.77 -6.88
CA MET A 187 2.08 -14.71 -6.23
C MET A 187 1.41 -16.06 -5.93
N TYR A 188 0.12 -16.06 -5.60
CA TYR A 188 -0.64 -17.30 -5.36
C TYR A 188 -0.75 -18.16 -6.61
N THR A 189 -0.73 -17.58 -7.82
CA THR A 189 -0.79 -18.32 -9.09
C THR A 189 0.33 -19.35 -9.21
N ASN A 190 1.50 -19.09 -8.57
CA ASN A 190 2.58 -20.08 -8.50
C ASN A 190 2.12 -21.41 -7.89
N ASN A 191 1.30 -21.36 -6.84
CA ASN A 191 0.81 -22.57 -6.18
C ASN A 191 -0.09 -23.39 -7.11
N ILE A 192 -0.92 -22.72 -7.90
CA ILE A 192 -1.85 -23.36 -8.85
C ILE A 192 -1.07 -23.99 -9.99
N VAL A 193 -0.19 -23.22 -10.64
CA VAL A 193 0.59 -23.70 -11.78
C VAL A 193 1.53 -24.82 -11.37
N LYS A 194 2.20 -24.69 -10.22
CA LYS A 194 3.05 -25.74 -9.66
C LYS A 194 2.27 -27.03 -9.38
N ALA A 195 1.07 -26.94 -8.81
CA ALA A 195 0.25 -28.13 -8.51
C ALA A 195 -0.17 -28.87 -9.78
N SER A 196 -0.40 -28.16 -10.89
CA SER A 196 -0.88 -28.72 -12.16
C SER A 196 0.26 -29.17 -13.08
N THR A 197 1.42 -28.53 -13.03
CA THR A 197 2.52 -28.75 -14.00
C THR A 197 3.76 -29.37 -13.40
N PHE A 198 3.86 -29.42 -12.06
CA PHE A 198 5.05 -29.78 -11.28
C PHE A 198 6.27 -28.87 -11.59
N ARG A 199 6.06 -27.72 -12.27
CA ARG A 199 7.05 -26.70 -12.54
C ARG A 199 7.05 -25.68 -11.41
N VAL A 200 8.23 -25.33 -10.89
CA VAL A 200 8.35 -24.41 -9.73
C VAL A 200 8.99 -23.11 -10.15
N PHE A 201 10.01 -23.18 -11.01
CA PHE A 201 10.88 -22.04 -11.30
C PHE A 201 10.35 -21.19 -12.44
N GLU A 202 9.80 -21.81 -13.48
CA GLU A 202 9.24 -21.11 -14.65
C GLU A 202 8.08 -20.16 -14.26
N PRO A 203 7.08 -20.58 -13.43
CA PRO A 203 6.04 -19.66 -12.96
C PRO A 203 6.60 -18.49 -12.18
N LEU A 204 7.64 -18.70 -11.33
CA LEU A 204 8.27 -17.64 -10.56
C LEU A 204 8.94 -16.59 -11.43
N ILE A 205 9.56 -17.01 -12.56
CA ILE A 205 10.13 -16.06 -13.53
C ILE A 205 9.03 -15.19 -14.13
N VAL A 206 7.90 -15.78 -14.54
CA VAL A 206 6.77 -15.05 -15.11
C VAL A 206 6.18 -14.07 -14.10
N ILE A 207 5.97 -14.51 -12.85
CA ILE A 207 5.51 -13.67 -11.76
C ILE A 207 6.48 -12.50 -11.52
N GLY A 208 7.79 -12.78 -11.51
CA GLY A 208 8.83 -11.75 -11.37
C GLY A 208 8.76 -10.71 -12.49
N ILE A 209 8.53 -11.14 -13.75
CA ILE A 209 8.35 -10.23 -14.88
C ILE A 209 7.08 -9.39 -14.69
N ILE A 210 5.97 -9.98 -14.27
CA ILE A 210 4.72 -9.26 -14.03
C ILE A 210 4.91 -8.19 -12.94
N TYR A 211 5.50 -8.53 -11.79
CA TYR A 211 5.81 -7.54 -10.75
C TYR A 211 6.72 -6.43 -11.25
N PHE A 212 7.75 -6.79 -12.02
CA PHE A 212 8.66 -5.82 -12.62
C PHE A 212 7.93 -4.86 -13.55
N VAL A 213 7.09 -5.37 -14.45
CA VAL A 213 6.30 -4.54 -15.39
C VAL A 213 5.35 -3.61 -14.64
N LEU A 214 4.62 -4.12 -13.64
CA LEU A 214 3.70 -3.33 -12.83
C LEU A 214 4.43 -2.21 -12.08
N THR A 215 5.48 -2.54 -11.35
CA THR A 215 6.23 -1.56 -10.53
C THR A 215 7.02 -0.57 -11.39
N PHE A 216 7.61 -1.02 -12.50
CA PHE A 216 8.33 -0.16 -13.44
C PHE A 216 7.40 0.85 -14.13
N SER A 217 6.25 0.38 -14.63
CA SER A 217 5.26 1.23 -15.29
C SER A 217 4.72 2.30 -14.34
N LEU A 218 4.41 1.90 -13.09
CA LEU A 218 3.94 2.83 -12.08
C LEU A 218 5.03 3.82 -11.66
N SER A 219 6.28 3.36 -11.52
CA SER A 219 7.43 4.23 -11.22
C SER A 219 7.67 5.25 -12.32
N ALA A 220 7.54 4.85 -13.60
CA ALA A 220 7.66 5.77 -14.73
C ALA A 220 6.55 6.82 -14.73
N LEU A 221 5.31 6.42 -14.43
CA LEU A 221 4.17 7.33 -14.28
C LEU A 221 4.41 8.34 -13.14
N MET A 222 4.86 7.86 -11.97
CA MET A 222 5.15 8.75 -10.83
C MET A 222 6.23 9.76 -11.16
N LYS A 223 7.34 9.36 -11.78
CA LYS A 223 8.40 10.29 -12.24
C LYS A 223 7.89 11.33 -13.24
N TYR A 224 6.97 10.94 -14.13
CA TYR A 224 6.35 11.88 -15.05
C TYR A 224 5.49 12.91 -14.31
N LEU A 225 4.69 12.49 -13.34
CA LEU A 225 3.87 13.39 -12.51
C LEU A 225 4.72 14.33 -11.66
N GLU A 226 5.79 13.82 -11.03
CA GLU A 226 6.75 14.64 -10.26
C GLU A 226 7.37 15.76 -11.11
N ARG A 227 7.82 15.43 -12.32
CA ARG A 227 8.39 16.43 -13.24
C ARG A 227 7.38 17.53 -13.55
N ARG A 228 6.11 17.18 -13.79
CA ARG A 228 5.05 18.16 -14.03
C ARG A 228 4.78 19.06 -12.82
N LEU A 229 4.75 18.48 -11.62
CA LEU A 229 4.53 19.26 -10.39
C LEU A 229 5.69 20.23 -10.09
N ASN A 230 6.92 19.86 -10.42
CA ASN A 230 8.11 20.70 -10.19
C ASN A 230 8.31 21.78 -11.27
N THR A 231 7.70 21.66 -12.45
CA THR A 231 7.83 22.65 -13.53
C THR A 231 7.07 23.96 -13.24
N TYR A 232 6.16 23.96 -12.26
CA TYR A 232 5.38 25.12 -11.84
C TYR A 232 5.88 25.75 -10.52
N ALA A 233 7.16 25.51 -10.16
CA ALA A 233 7.81 26.08 -8.97
C ALA A 233 8.79 27.22 -9.35
#